data_d5027c68935899ae507fc568ecfcef42
#
_entry.id   d5027c68935899ae507fc568ecfcef42
#
_cell.length_a   1.000
_cell.length_b   1.000
_cell.length_c   1.000
_cell.angle_alpha   90.00
_cell.angle_beta   90.00
_cell.angle_gamma   90.00
#
_symmetry.space_group_name_H-M   'P 1'
#
loop_
_entity.id
_entity.type
_entity.pdbx_description
1 polymer ?
#
loop_
_entity_poly.entity_id
_entity_poly.type
_entity_poly.pdbx_seq_one_letter_code
_entity_poly.pdbx_strand_id
1 'polypeptide(L)'
;GRMAQELEIKLSVAQPDLDRAVDWLLGQPNTYESGTLQLGNTYYDTPDGDLNRQKIALRIRKLGDRHIQTLKTRGEFVDGAHRRQEWEWPLIGTTLNMGLIADTPVGQSVNLAELQPVFETNFQRRVVMIEQGESLVEVAIDSG
;
A
#
# COMPACT_ATOMS: atom_id res chain seq x y z
N GLY A 1 5.25 7.80 -31.67
CA GLY A 1 5.97 8.16 -30.48
C GLY A 1 6.43 6.97 -29.68
N ARG A 2 7.56 7.13 -29.11
CA ARG A 2 8.17 6.12 -28.28
C ARG A 2 7.66 6.28 -26.85
N MET A 3 7.12 5.24 -26.26
CA MET A 3 6.66 5.27 -24.88
C MET A 3 7.87 5.18 -23.94
N ALA A 4 7.96 6.11 -23.00
CA ALA A 4 8.93 6.02 -21.92
C ALA A 4 8.61 4.80 -21.06
N GLN A 5 9.63 4.08 -20.65
CA GLN A 5 9.50 2.96 -19.75
C GLN A 5 9.51 3.47 -18.31
N GLU A 6 8.52 3.07 -17.53
CA GLU A 6 8.41 3.44 -16.12
C GLU A 6 8.68 2.22 -15.25
N LEU A 7 9.55 2.40 -14.27
CA LEU A 7 9.89 1.38 -13.28
C LEU A 7 9.66 1.92 -11.88
N GLU A 8 9.16 1.08 -11.00
CA GLU A 8 8.97 1.42 -9.59
C GLU A 8 9.82 0.52 -8.72
N ILE A 9 10.56 1.13 -7.79
CA ILE A 9 11.36 0.41 -6.81
C ILE A 9 10.91 0.88 -5.43
N LYS A 10 10.66 -0.07 -4.52
CA LYS A 10 10.33 0.23 -3.13
C LYS A 10 11.43 -0.29 -2.23
N LEU A 11 11.93 0.59 -1.37
CA LEU A 11 12.95 0.28 -0.38
C LEU A 11 12.42 0.59 1.01
N SER A 12 12.77 -0.22 1.99
CA SER A 12 12.45 0.03 3.38
C SER A 12 13.75 0.24 4.16
N VAL A 13 13.79 1.31 4.94
CA VAL A 13 14.95 1.65 5.76
C VAL A 13 14.52 1.96 7.19
N ALA A 14 15.45 1.86 8.13
CA ALA A 14 15.21 2.35 9.48
C ALA A 14 15.07 3.88 9.45
N GLN A 15 14.22 4.41 10.30
CA GLN A 15 13.94 5.85 10.31
C GLN A 15 15.20 6.74 10.33
N PRO A 16 16.24 6.44 11.14
CA PRO A 16 17.45 7.28 11.12
C PRO A 16 18.20 7.27 9.79
N ASP A 17 17.97 6.26 8.96
CA ASP A 17 18.68 6.10 7.68
C ASP A 17 17.96 6.70 6.49
N LEU A 18 16.72 7.20 6.67
CA LEU A 18 15.91 7.70 5.57
C LEU A 18 16.58 8.87 4.85
N ASP A 19 16.99 9.89 5.60
CA ASP A 19 17.60 11.08 5.00
C ASP A 19 18.92 10.74 4.32
N ARG A 20 19.69 9.85 4.91
CA ARG A 20 20.98 9.42 4.33
C ARG A 20 20.77 8.68 3.03
N ALA A 21 19.78 7.78 2.97
CA ALA A 21 19.47 7.05 1.75
C ALA A 21 19.00 7.99 0.63
N VAL A 22 18.15 8.95 0.96
CA VAL A 22 17.66 9.93 0.00
C VAL A 22 18.81 10.82 -0.48
N ASP A 23 19.65 11.32 0.42
CA ASP A 23 20.80 12.14 0.07
C ASP A 23 21.76 11.41 -0.84
N TRP A 24 22.00 10.13 -0.59
CA TRP A 24 22.85 9.33 -1.45
C TRP A 24 22.29 9.21 -2.86
N LEU A 25 20.97 8.95 -2.98
CA LEU A 25 20.31 8.88 -4.29
C LEU A 25 20.36 10.21 -5.01
N LEU A 26 20.09 11.32 -4.31
CA LEU A 26 20.11 12.66 -4.89
C LEU A 26 21.52 13.10 -5.31
N GLY A 27 22.56 12.45 -4.79
CA GLY A 27 23.93 12.62 -5.26
C GLY A 27 24.24 12.00 -6.61
N GLN A 28 23.34 11.13 -7.11
CA GLN A 28 23.51 10.49 -8.41
C GLN A 28 23.03 11.43 -9.52
N PRO A 29 23.56 11.30 -10.76
CA PRO A 29 23.12 12.16 -11.86
C PRO A 29 21.68 11.90 -12.25
N ASN A 30 21.03 12.94 -12.75
CA ASN A 30 19.67 12.88 -13.30
C ASN A 30 18.62 12.44 -12.30
N THR A 31 18.78 12.83 -11.03
CA THR A 31 17.84 12.54 -9.96
C THR A 31 17.19 13.81 -9.44
N TYR A 32 15.96 13.68 -8.97
CA TYR A 32 15.29 14.75 -8.23
C TYR A 32 14.30 14.15 -7.25
N GLU A 33 14.04 14.86 -6.16
CA GLU A 33 13.04 14.45 -5.19
C GLU A 33 11.67 14.93 -5.65
N SER A 34 10.72 14.01 -5.81
CA SER A 34 9.38 14.37 -6.27
C SER A 34 8.42 14.63 -5.13
N GLY A 35 8.67 14.13 -3.93
CA GLY A 35 7.80 14.43 -2.81
C GLY A 35 8.08 13.63 -1.56
N THR A 36 7.43 14.04 -0.48
CA THR A 36 7.41 13.36 0.81
C THR A 36 5.96 13.11 1.18
N LEU A 37 5.64 11.87 1.55
CA LEU A 37 4.29 11.47 1.92
C LEU A 37 4.29 10.90 3.32
N GLN A 38 3.29 11.27 4.11
CA GLN A 38 2.98 10.60 5.37
C GLN A 38 1.86 9.62 5.10
N LEU A 39 2.11 8.35 5.41
CA LEU A 39 1.17 7.27 5.19
C LEU A 39 0.77 6.68 6.52
N GLY A 40 -0.52 6.55 6.73
CA GLY A 40 -1.08 5.83 7.88
C GLY A 40 -1.92 4.68 7.38
N ASN A 41 -1.76 3.51 7.96
CA ASN A 41 -2.61 2.36 7.65
C ASN A 41 -3.30 1.91 8.92
N THR A 42 -4.61 1.75 8.86
CA THR A 42 -5.39 1.13 9.92
C THR A 42 -5.88 -0.22 9.40
N TYR A 43 -5.52 -1.28 10.10
CA TYR A 43 -5.92 -2.65 9.74
C TYR A 43 -7.09 -3.09 10.58
N TYR A 44 -7.99 -3.84 9.96
CA TYR A 44 -9.25 -4.28 10.54
C TYR A 44 -9.34 -5.80 10.56
N ASP A 45 -9.96 -6.32 11.60
CA ASP A 45 -10.28 -7.75 11.72
C ASP A 45 -11.42 -7.91 12.73
N THR A 46 -11.95 -9.12 12.82
CA THR A 46 -12.85 -9.48 13.90
C THR A 46 -12.06 -9.75 15.19
N PRO A 47 -12.71 -9.72 16.38
CA PRO A 47 -12.01 -10.05 17.62
C PRO A 47 -11.29 -11.40 17.61
N ASP A 48 -11.83 -12.38 16.88
CA ASP A 48 -11.24 -13.70 16.78
C ASP A 48 -10.19 -13.85 15.67
N GLY A 49 -9.92 -12.79 14.93
CA GLY A 49 -8.91 -12.81 13.86
C GLY A 49 -9.34 -13.59 12.63
N ASP A 50 -10.62 -13.52 12.28
CA ASP A 50 -11.17 -14.31 11.16
C ASP A 50 -10.53 -14.00 9.82
N LEU A 51 -10.18 -12.73 9.57
CA LEU A 51 -9.49 -12.35 8.34
C LEU A 51 -8.06 -12.86 8.32
N ASN A 52 -7.34 -12.70 9.43
CA ASN A 52 -5.95 -13.13 9.51
C ASN A 52 -5.82 -14.66 9.33
N ARG A 53 -6.74 -15.44 9.87
CA ARG A 53 -6.74 -16.89 9.68
C ARG A 53 -6.91 -17.29 8.22
N GLN A 54 -7.65 -16.51 7.46
CA GLN A 54 -7.88 -16.74 6.04
C GLN A 54 -6.84 -16.06 5.14
N LYS A 55 -5.82 -15.42 5.75
CA LYS A 55 -4.80 -14.66 5.03
C LYS A 55 -5.37 -13.51 4.20
N ILE A 56 -6.39 -12.88 4.74
CA ILE A 56 -7.04 -11.71 4.16
C ILE A 56 -6.57 -10.48 4.91
N ALA A 57 -6.23 -9.42 4.19
CA ALA A 57 -5.87 -8.14 4.76
C ALA A 57 -6.90 -7.09 4.37
N LEU A 58 -7.41 -6.37 5.36
CA LEU A 58 -8.34 -5.26 5.18
C LEU A 58 -7.78 -4.04 5.88
N ARG A 59 -7.61 -2.94 5.13
CA ARG A 59 -7.03 -1.72 5.68
C ARG A 59 -7.68 -0.48 5.10
N ILE A 60 -7.60 0.62 5.84
CA ILE A 60 -7.79 1.96 5.31
C ILE A 60 -6.45 2.65 5.34
N ARG A 61 -5.98 3.12 4.18
CA ARG A 61 -4.76 3.91 4.06
C ARG A 61 -5.10 5.38 3.98
N LYS A 62 -4.49 6.16 4.85
CA LYS A 62 -4.57 7.61 4.81
C LYS A 62 -3.36 8.14 4.04
N LEU A 63 -3.64 8.92 2.99
CA LEU A 63 -2.66 9.62 2.17
C LEU A 63 -3.06 11.09 2.16
N GLY A 64 -2.48 11.91 3.04
CA GLY A 64 -2.94 13.27 3.22
C GLY A 64 -4.42 13.29 3.61
N ASP A 65 -5.26 13.93 2.81
CA ASP A 65 -6.71 14.00 3.05
C ASP A 65 -7.49 12.84 2.41
N ARG A 66 -6.81 11.95 1.73
CA ARG A 66 -7.43 10.83 1.03
C ARG A 66 -7.43 9.58 1.89
N HIS A 67 -8.52 8.83 1.82
CA HIS A 67 -8.65 7.54 2.49
C HIS A 67 -8.99 6.50 1.45
N ILE A 68 -8.24 5.40 1.44
CA ILE A 68 -8.41 4.31 0.47
C ILE A 68 -8.58 3.01 1.25
N GLN A 69 -9.72 2.37 1.05
CA GLN A 69 -10.00 1.06 1.60
C GLN A 69 -9.45 -0.01 0.66
N THR A 70 -8.66 -0.92 1.19
CA THR A 70 -8.03 -1.99 0.40
C THR A 70 -8.34 -3.33 1.03
N LEU A 71 -8.76 -4.27 0.20
CA LEU A 71 -9.00 -5.66 0.59
C LEU A 71 -8.12 -6.54 -0.29
N LYS A 72 -7.30 -7.38 0.35
CA LYS A 72 -6.43 -8.33 -0.35
C LYS A 72 -6.71 -9.73 0.16
N THR A 73 -6.93 -10.66 -0.73
CA THR A 73 -7.11 -12.05 -0.37
C THR A 73 -5.84 -12.85 -0.63
N ARG A 74 -5.75 -14.01 0.02
CA ARG A 74 -4.72 -14.97 -0.29
C ARG A 74 -4.94 -15.49 -1.70
N GLY A 75 -3.86 -15.60 -2.47
CA GLY A 75 -3.96 -16.18 -3.79
C GLY A 75 -4.14 -17.68 -3.76
N GLU A 76 -4.81 -18.20 -4.77
CA GLU A 76 -4.93 -19.63 -5.02
C GLU A 76 -3.99 -20.01 -6.16
N PHE A 77 -3.51 -21.26 -6.14
CA PHE A 77 -2.79 -21.82 -7.26
C PHE A 77 -3.80 -22.30 -8.31
N VAL A 78 -3.77 -21.67 -9.47
CA VAL A 78 -4.56 -22.08 -10.63
C VAL A 78 -3.59 -22.27 -11.79
N ASP A 79 -3.53 -23.48 -12.33
CA ASP A 79 -2.63 -23.82 -13.45
C ASP A 79 -1.16 -23.45 -13.18
N GLY A 80 -0.71 -23.66 -11.92
CA GLY A 80 0.66 -23.35 -11.52
C GLY A 80 0.95 -21.88 -11.25
N ALA A 81 -0.03 -21.01 -11.35
CA ALA A 81 0.09 -19.59 -11.05
C ALA A 81 -0.62 -19.22 -9.76
N HIS A 82 -0.01 -18.32 -9.00
CA HIS A 82 -0.57 -17.81 -7.77
C HIS A 82 -1.43 -16.58 -8.08
N ARG A 83 -2.72 -16.62 -7.79
CA ARG A 83 -3.64 -15.52 -8.03
C ARG A 83 -4.12 -14.93 -6.71
N ARG A 84 -3.91 -13.62 -6.54
CA ARG A 84 -4.48 -12.84 -5.46
C ARG A 84 -5.58 -11.97 -6.01
N GLN A 85 -6.63 -11.77 -5.21
CA GLN A 85 -7.63 -10.77 -5.51
C GLN A 85 -7.37 -9.55 -4.64
N GLU A 86 -7.50 -8.38 -5.26
CA GLU A 86 -7.29 -7.11 -4.59
C GLU A 86 -8.36 -6.12 -5.05
N TRP A 87 -8.96 -5.43 -4.09
CA TRP A 87 -9.90 -4.34 -4.35
C TRP A 87 -9.38 -3.10 -3.66
N GLU A 88 -9.42 -1.99 -4.37
CA GLU A 88 -9.11 -0.68 -3.81
C GLU A 88 -10.28 0.25 -4.07
N TRP A 89 -10.77 0.88 -3.02
CA TRP A 89 -11.90 1.79 -3.10
C TRP A 89 -11.55 3.12 -2.43
N PRO A 90 -11.54 4.23 -3.17
CA PRO A 90 -11.47 5.54 -2.54
C PRO A 90 -12.69 5.75 -1.65
N LEU A 91 -12.47 6.24 -0.44
CA LEU A 91 -13.54 6.51 0.50
C LEU A 91 -13.85 8.00 0.53
N ILE A 92 -15.12 8.33 0.71
CA ILE A 92 -15.55 9.71 0.96
C ILE A 92 -15.25 10.07 2.41
N GLY A 93 -15.52 9.13 3.32
CA GLY A 93 -15.30 9.31 4.76
C GLY A 93 -14.00 8.65 5.23
N THR A 94 -13.93 8.44 6.54
CA THR A 94 -12.75 7.90 7.21
C THR A 94 -12.97 6.51 7.81
N THR A 95 -14.19 5.98 7.70
CA THR A 95 -14.56 4.68 8.26
C THR A 95 -14.76 3.65 7.17
N LEU A 96 -14.71 2.37 7.56
CA LEU A 96 -14.95 1.28 6.61
C LEU A 96 -16.32 1.40 5.95
N ASN A 97 -16.32 1.20 4.64
CA ASN A 97 -17.54 0.99 3.88
C ASN A 97 -17.77 -0.51 3.75
N MET A 98 -18.61 -1.05 4.64
CA MET A 98 -18.87 -2.49 4.70
C MET A 98 -19.66 -3.00 3.51
N GLY A 99 -20.47 -2.13 2.89
CA GLY A 99 -21.21 -2.50 1.68
C GLY A 99 -20.31 -2.89 0.53
N LEU A 100 -19.14 -2.26 0.41
CA LEU A 100 -18.16 -2.61 -0.61
C LEU A 100 -17.57 -3.99 -0.37
N ILE A 101 -17.34 -4.35 0.91
CA ILE A 101 -16.80 -5.66 1.28
C ILE A 101 -17.86 -6.74 1.07
N ALA A 102 -19.12 -6.43 1.37
CA ALA A 102 -20.24 -7.37 1.24
C ALA A 102 -20.40 -7.88 -0.19
N ASP A 103 -20.03 -7.07 -1.18
CA ASP A 103 -20.12 -7.45 -2.59
C ASP A 103 -18.94 -8.32 -3.06
N THR A 104 -18.02 -8.63 -2.16
CA THR A 104 -16.89 -9.53 -2.45
C THR A 104 -17.12 -10.89 -1.82
N PRO A 105 -16.34 -11.92 -2.23
CA PRO A 105 -16.43 -13.24 -1.57
C PRO A 105 -16.14 -13.19 -0.07
N VAL A 106 -15.38 -12.22 0.40
CA VAL A 106 -15.05 -12.06 1.83
C VAL A 106 -16.31 -11.72 2.65
N GLY A 107 -17.27 -11.01 2.06
CA GLY A 107 -18.51 -10.66 2.73
C GLY A 107 -19.32 -11.87 3.21
N GLN A 108 -19.11 -13.05 2.61
CA GLN A 108 -19.78 -14.27 2.99
C GLN A 108 -18.99 -15.07 4.04
N SER A 109 -17.73 -14.77 4.25
CA SER A 109 -16.83 -15.58 5.07
C SER A 109 -16.61 -15.02 6.47
N VAL A 110 -17.02 -13.78 6.74
CA VAL A 110 -16.84 -13.14 8.04
C VAL A 110 -18.08 -12.32 8.42
N ASN A 111 -18.27 -12.10 9.71
CA ASN A 111 -19.30 -11.20 10.20
C ASN A 111 -18.79 -9.76 10.13
N LEU A 112 -19.26 -9.02 9.13
CA LEU A 112 -18.80 -7.64 8.88
C LEU A 112 -19.11 -6.71 10.05
N ALA A 113 -20.16 -6.99 10.82
CA ALA A 113 -20.52 -6.18 11.97
C ALA A 113 -19.49 -6.25 13.11
N GLU A 114 -18.64 -7.27 13.11
CA GLU A 114 -17.61 -7.47 14.13
C GLU A 114 -16.25 -6.88 13.73
N LEU A 115 -16.12 -6.32 12.54
CA LEU A 115 -14.87 -5.71 12.09
C LEU A 115 -14.53 -4.48 12.94
N GLN A 116 -13.31 -4.43 13.42
CA GLN A 116 -12.78 -3.36 14.28
C GLN A 116 -11.34 -3.10 13.95
N PRO A 117 -10.82 -1.90 14.26
CA PRO A 117 -9.39 -1.64 14.13
C PRO A 117 -8.60 -2.55 15.07
N VAL A 118 -7.55 -3.18 14.56
CA VAL A 118 -6.70 -4.07 15.35
C VAL A 118 -5.28 -3.55 15.51
N PHE A 119 -4.75 -2.84 14.53
CA PHE A 119 -3.46 -2.17 14.66
C PHE A 119 -3.30 -1.10 13.58
N GLU A 120 -2.33 -0.22 13.80
CA GLU A 120 -1.99 0.84 12.88
C GLU A 120 -0.49 0.81 12.57
N THR A 121 -0.16 1.19 11.34
CA THR A 121 1.22 1.46 10.95
C THR A 121 1.28 2.86 10.38
N ASN A 122 2.34 3.59 10.75
CA ASN A 122 2.57 4.94 10.25
C ASN A 122 4.00 5.00 9.73
N PHE A 123 4.16 5.52 8.52
CA PHE A 123 5.49 5.64 7.95
C PHE A 123 5.58 6.84 7.03
N GLN A 124 6.81 7.27 6.81
CA GLN A 124 7.12 8.34 5.89
C GLN A 124 7.69 7.74 4.62
N ARG A 125 7.19 8.21 3.49
CA ARG A 125 7.71 7.84 2.18
C ARG A 125 8.33 9.05 1.52
N ARG A 126 9.58 8.92 1.09
CA ARG A 126 10.21 9.89 0.23
C ARG A 126 10.40 9.28 -1.14
N VAL A 127 10.13 10.06 -2.18
CA VAL A 127 10.15 9.56 -3.55
C VAL A 127 11.23 10.31 -4.32
N VAL A 128 12.16 9.56 -4.89
CA VAL A 128 13.23 10.08 -5.75
C VAL A 128 13.00 9.54 -7.15
N MET A 129 13.03 10.45 -8.12
CA MET A 129 12.91 10.09 -9.54
C MET A 129 14.30 10.06 -10.16
N ILE A 130 14.55 9.07 -10.99
CA ILE A 130 15.80 8.92 -11.73
C ILE A 130 15.48 8.83 -13.22
N GLU A 131 16.05 9.73 -13.99
CA GLU A 131 15.90 9.71 -15.45
C GLU A 131 17.10 9.00 -16.07
N GLN A 132 16.84 7.94 -16.83
CA GLN A 132 17.87 7.17 -17.53
C GLN A 132 17.46 7.01 -19.00
N GLY A 133 18.02 7.86 -19.88
CA GLY A 133 17.61 7.86 -21.27
C GLY A 133 16.12 8.16 -21.40
N GLU A 134 15.37 7.23 -21.93
CA GLU A 134 13.89 7.35 -22.07
C GLU A 134 13.14 6.66 -20.91
N SER A 135 13.87 6.12 -19.95
CA SER A 135 13.27 5.46 -18.80
C SER A 135 13.17 6.40 -17.62
N LEU A 136 12.11 6.26 -16.86
CA LEU A 136 11.89 6.97 -15.61
C LEU A 136 11.78 5.93 -14.50
N VAL A 137 12.63 6.05 -13.49
CA VAL A 137 12.62 5.15 -12.33
C VAL A 137 12.12 5.93 -11.13
N GLU A 138 11.05 5.44 -10.51
CA GLU A 138 10.55 5.96 -9.25
C GLU A 138 11.08 5.11 -8.11
N VAL A 139 11.81 5.73 -7.20
CA VAL A 139 12.31 5.04 -5.99
C VAL A 139 11.56 5.59 -4.80
N ALA A 140 10.69 4.77 -4.22
CA ALA A 140 9.97 5.09 -2.99
C ALA A 140 10.73 4.49 -1.82
N ILE A 141 11.16 5.34 -0.88
CA ILE A 141 11.90 4.92 0.30
C ILE A 141 11.01 5.12 1.51
N ASP A 142 10.66 4.04 2.16
CA ASP A 142 9.75 4.02 3.30
C ASP A 142 10.54 3.85 4.59
N SER A 143 10.16 4.61 5.62
CA SER A 143 10.73 4.51 6.97
C SER A 143 9.64 4.51 8.02
N GLY A 144 9.82 3.70 9.03
CA GLY A 144 8.85 3.67 10.12
C GLY A 144 8.91 2.43 10.96
#